data_c7032d2e5f9ec7f8217f70277c61f3c9
#
_entry.id   c7032d2e5f9ec7f8217f70277c61f3c9
#
_cell.length_a   1.000
_cell.length_b   1.000
_cell.length_c   1.000
_cell.angle_alpha   90.00
_cell.angle_beta   90.00
_cell.angle_gamma   90.00
#
_symmetry.space_group_name_H-M   'P 1'
#
loop_
_entity.id
_entity.type
_entity.pdbx_description
1 polymer ?
#
loop_
_entity_poly.entity_id
_entity_poly.type
_entity_poly.pdbx_seq_one_letter_code
_entity_poly.pdbx_strand_id
1 'polypeptide(L)'
;MNMNKFAVLRMLIRKEQDRNFIISNQRELAEKLNWSLGLVNKVVTSLRYDGFLDENLVLTKKAKIFLENSRPKNVIILAAGYGLRMVPINQNKPKALLTVDDKPLIERQIEQLHQVGITDITIVVGFMKEAFDYLTDKYNVKLVYNKDYAIKNNLYSLACVSDKISDTYIVPCDLYCWTNPFDKYEHYSWYMVNELIDENSPVRVTRTGLLDYSKNQKSGNTMTGIAYINAEDALILKKRIKELCADKQNDNEFWETALFEKTDIEVAAKVVKSNEVVEINSYEQLRDLDCYSTELQNDSISVICKVFCCSNEDIKDIYTLKKGMTNRSYIFTVKDKRYIMRIPGEGTEQLINRKEEAEVYNTIKGYNICDELYYINPDNGMKISAFLDNSRCCNVLDERDLKSCMKKLRDFHNLKLKVNHKFDIYEKIDFYESLWTEKSIFQDYEQTKKNVLGLKAFIDSCKPEYCLTHIDAVPDNFLFSINSDGKEEIQLIDWEYAGMQDSHVDIAMFCIYSLYKERSEIDRLIDFYFDGKCTPQNRIKIYCYVALCGLLWSNWCEYKRQLGVEFGEYSLMQYRYAKDYFKIATEEIKKLELKK
;
A
#
# COMPACT_ATOMS: atom_id res chain seq x y z
N MET A 1 -13.96 -8.27 40.46
CA MET A 1 -13.47 -9.66 40.12
C MET A 1 -12.05 -9.53 39.58
N ASN A 2 -11.05 -10.24 40.15
CA ASN A 2 -9.70 -10.20 39.59
C ASN A 2 -9.48 -11.34 38.57
N MET A 3 -8.39 -11.24 37.77
CA MET A 3 -8.07 -12.19 36.68
C MET A 3 -8.02 -13.66 37.16
N ASN A 4 -7.40 -13.91 38.31
CA ASN A 4 -7.30 -15.29 38.82
C ASN A 4 -8.64 -15.88 39.22
N LYS A 5 -9.51 -15.11 39.86
CA LYS A 5 -10.87 -15.54 40.20
C LYS A 5 -11.70 -15.85 38.95
N PHE A 6 -11.61 -14.97 37.95
CA PHE A 6 -12.34 -15.16 36.70
C PHE A 6 -11.85 -16.40 35.94
N ALA A 7 -10.54 -16.63 35.87
CA ALA A 7 -9.97 -17.81 35.24
C ALA A 7 -10.49 -19.12 35.86
N VAL A 8 -10.60 -19.20 37.21
CA VAL A 8 -11.19 -20.36 37.90
C VAL A 8 -12.68 -20.52 37.54
N LEU A 9 -13.47 -19.44 37.56
CA LEU A 9 -14.89 -19.52 37.19
C LEU A 9 -15.07 -20.00 35.76
N ARG A 10 -14.24 -19.53 34.84
CA ARG A 10 -14.27 -19.91 33.42
C ARG A 10 -13.92 -21.39 33.21
N MET A 11 -12.96 -21.93 33.95
CA MET A 11 -12.66 -23.36 33.93
C MET A 11 -13.78 -24.20 34.47
N LEU A 12 -14.43 -23.77 35.56
CA LEU A 12 -15.52 -24.52 36.17
C LEU A 12 -16.81 -24.48 35.35
N ILE A 13 -17.15 -23.38 34.69
CA ILE A 13 -18.30 -23.36 33.78
C ILE A 13 -18.07 -24.21 32.53
N ARG A 14 -16.84 -24.28 32.01
CA ARG A 14 -16.46 -25.20 30.93
C ARG A 14 -16.67 -26.67 31.33
N LYS A 15 -16.30 -27.05 32.56
CA LYS A 15 -16.59 -28.39 33.11
C LYS A 15 -18.09 -28.71 33.12
N GLU A 16 -18.94 -27.74 33.44
CA GLU A 16 -20.41 -27.96 33.43
C GLU A 16 -20.97 -28.11 32.00
N GLN A 17 -20.35 -27.49 31.01
CA GLN A 17 -20.81 -27.44 29.61
C GLN A 17 -20.24 -28.58 28.76
N ASP A 18 -19.03 -29.04 29.04
CA ASP A 18 -18.33 -30.08 28.30
C ASP A 18 -18.12 -31.33 29.15
N ARG A 19 -18.87 -32.40 28.85
CA ARG A 19 -18.80 -33.67 29.56
C ARG A 19 -17.42 -34.34 29.53
N ASN A 20 -16.62 -34.01 28.53
CA ASN A 20 -15.25 -34.53 28.37
C ASN A 20 -14.22 -33.69 29.14
N PHE A 21 -14.60 -32.52 29.63
CA PHE A 21 -13.73 -31.64 30.39
C PHE A 21 -13.91 -31.86 31.91
N ILE A 22 -13.13 -32.78 32.45
CA ILE A 22 -13.26 -33.24 33.86
C ILE A 22 -12.36 -32.40 34.78
N ILE A 23 -12.90 -31.92 35.90
CA ILE A 23 -12.19 -31.34 37.03
C ILE A 23 -12.88 -31.84 38.29
N SER A 24 -12.27 -32.80 38.98
CA SER A 24 -12.85 -33.42 40.17
C SER A 24 -12.37 -32.76 41.46
N ASN A 25 -11.20 -32.13 41.45
CA ASN A 25 -10.57 -31.54 42.62
C ASN A 25 -9.67 -30.35 42.28
N GLN A 26 -9.18 -29.66 43.33
CA GLN A 26 -8.34 -28.46 43.15
C GLN A 26 -6.95 -28.77 42.56
N ARG A 27 -6.45 -30.01 42.64
CA ARG A 27 -5.18 -30.41 42.05
C ARG A 27 -5.31 -30.47 40.52
N GLU A 28 -6.36 -31.07 40.01
CA GLU A 28 -6.66 -31.10 38.58
C GLU A 28 -6.96 -29.68 38.02
N LEU A 29 -7.62 -28.84 38.81
CA LEU A 29 -7.82 -27.43 38.45
C LEU A 29 -6.47 -26.68 38.36
N ALA A 30 -5.53 -26.95 39.27
CA ALA A 30 -4.20 -26.38 39.26
C ALA A 30 -3.39 -26.83 38.03
N GLU A 31 -3.45 -28.11 37.65
CA GLU A 31 -2.81 -28.64 36.45
C GLU A 31 -3.37 -27.98 35.18
N LYS A 32 -4.70 -27.87 35.05
CA LYS A 32 -5.35 -27.24 33.88
C LYS A 32 -5.08 -25.75 33.76
N LEU A 33 -4.91 -25.04 34.87
CA LEU A 33 -4.53 -23.64 34.92
C LEU A 33 -3.03 -23.40 34.83
N ASN A 34 -2.22 -24.46 34.93
CA ASN A 34 -0.76 -24.39 35.08
C ASN A 34 -0.33 -23.49 36.26
N TRP A 35 -1.04 -23.64 37.38
CA TRP A 35 -0.81 -22.87 38.60
C TRP A 35 -0.32 -23.78 39.75
N SER A 36 0.29 -23.14 40.76
CA SER A 36 0.57 -23.86 42.00
C SER A 36 -0.73 -24.18 42.76
N LEU A 37 -0.76 -25.31 43.41
CA LEU A 37 -1.91 -25.72 44.23
C LEU A 37 -2.24 -24.69 45.34
N GLY A 38 -1.20 -24.03 45.88
CA GLY A 38 -1.36 -22.98 46.90
C GLY A 38 -2.11 -21.76 46.36
N LEU A 39 -1.83 -21.35 45.12
CA LEU A 39 -2.54 -20.27 44.46
C LEU A 39 -4.02 -20.66 44.22
N VAL A 40 -4.27 -21.85 43.70
CA VAL A 40 -5.64 -22.32 43.47
C VAL A 40 -6.44 -22.37 44.79
N ASN A 41 -5.85 -22.92 45.87
CA ASN A 41 -6.50 -22.94 47.19
C ASN A 41 -6.89 -21.54 47.65
N LYS A 42 -5.97 -20.56 47.55
CA LYS A 42 -6.25 -19.18 47.92
C LYS A 42 -7.38 -18.57 47.09
N VAL A 43 -7.40 -18.81 45.79
CA VAL A 43 -8.42 -18.25 44.86
C VAL A 43 -9.78 -18.92 45.11
N VAL A 44 -9.81 -20.25 45.26
CA VAL A 44 -11.05 -21.02 45.55
C VAL A 44 -11.65 -20.61 46.90
N THR A 45 -10.83 -20.46 47.95
CA THR A 45 -11.28 -20.02 49.27
C THR A 45 -11.92 -18.62 49.17
N SER A 46 -11.28 -17.71 48.42
CA SER A 46 -11.82 -16.36 48.20
C SER A 46 -13.13 -16.41 47.40
N LEU A 47 -13.24 -17.25 46.36
CA LEU A 47 -14.46 -17.39 45.56
C LEU A 47 -15.63 -17.97 46.40
N ARG A 48 -15.34 -18.92 47.35
CA ARG A 48 -16.32 -19.42 48.30
C ARG A 48 -16.79 -18.30 49.24
N TYR A 49 -15.85 -17.56 49.82
CA TYR A 49 -16.17 -16.43 50.70
C TYR A 49 -17.05 -15.39 49.97
N ASP A 50 -16.76 -15.11 48.71
CA ASP A 50 -17.53 -14.19 47.90
C ASP A 50 -18.88 -14.78 47.42
N GLY A 51 -19.16 -16.05 47.72
CA GLY A 51 -20.39 -16.76 47.37
C GLY A 51 -20.52 -17.15 45.90
N PHE A 52 -19.41 -17.30 45.19
CA PHE A 52 -19.38 -17.77 43.78
C PHE A 52 -19.25 -19.28 43.65
N LEU A 53 -18.68 -19.96 44.66
CA LEU A 53 -18.53 -21.41 44.69
C LEU A 53 -19.10 -22.00 45.97
N ASP A 54 -19.62 -23.23 45.87
CA ASP A 54 -19.97 -24.08 47.03
C ASP A 54 -18.78 -24.90 47.55
N GLU A 55 -19.01 -25.72 48.56
CA GLU A 55 -17.99 -26.61 49.15
C GLU A 55 -17.45 -27.66 48.17
N ASN A 56 -18.21 -28.04 47.15
CA ASN A 56 -17.90 -29.09 46.17
C ASN A 56 -17.33 -28.53 44.85
N LEU A 57 -16.87 -27.27 44.79
CA LEU A 57 -16.39 -26.60 43.58
C LEU A 57 -17.48 -26.47 42.48
N VAL A 58 -18.76 -26.38 42.89
CA VAL A 58 -19.88 -26.12 41.95
C VAL A 58 -20.17 -24.62 41.91
N LEU A 59 -20.47 -24.11 40.71
CA LEU A 59 -20.84 -22.71 40.50
C LEU A 59 -22.22 -22.40 41.12
N THR A 60 -22.27 -21.40 41.98
CA THR A 60 -23.52 -20.91 42.54
C THR A 60 -24.36 -20.18 41.50
N LYS A 61 -25.65 -19.91 41.82
CA LYS A 61 -26.50 -19.07 40.98
C LYS A 61 -25.90 -17.68 40.74
N LYS A 62 -25.25 -17.11 41.77
CA LYS A 62 -24.52 -15.83 41.67
C LYS A 62 -23.40 -15.89 40.63
N ALA A 63 -22.61 -16.98 40.64
CA ALA A 63 -21.53 -17.16 39.63
C ALA A 63 -22.07 -17.26 38.21
N LYS A 64 -23.15 -18.02 38.02
CA LYS A 64 -23.80 -18.18 36.69
C LYS A 64 -24.35 -16.87 36.15
N ILE A 65 -25.01 -16.09 36.97
CA ILE A 65 -25.50 -14.74 36.58
C ILE A 65 -24.32 -13.82 36.23
N PHE A 66 -23.25 -13.85 37.02
CA PHE A 66 -22.08 -13.05 36.76
C PHE A 66 -21.44 -13.43 35.41
N LEU A 67 -21.27 -14.73 35.14
CA LEU A 67 -20.71 -15.20 33.86
C LEU A 67 -21.59 -14.84 32.67
N GLU A 68 -22.92 -14.98 32.79
CA GLU A 68 -23.85 -14.56 31.73
C GLU A 68 -23.75 -13.05 31.42
N ASN A 69 -23.51 -12.22 32.42
CA ASN A 69 -23.28 -10.77 32.24
C ASN A 69 -21.87 -10.45 31.71
N SER A 70 -20.98 -11.44 31.72
CA SER A 70 -19.60 -11.32 31.20
C SER A 70 -19.47 -11.90 29.78
N ARG A 71 -20.55 -11.99 29.02
CA ARG A 71 -20.51 -12.41 27.61
C ARG A 71 -20.13 -11.25 26.70
N PRO A 72 -19.20 -11.47 25.77
CA PRO A 72 -18.99 -10.52 24.68
C PRO A 72 -20.28 -10.27 23.92
N LYS A 73 -20.57 -9.02 23.59
CA LYS A 73 -21.82 -8.62 22.93
C LYS A 73 -21.70 -8.66 21.42
N ASN A 74 -20.57 -8.26 20.90
CA ASN A 74 -20.34 -8.15 19.46
C ASN A 74 -18.85 -8.29 19.11
N VAL A 75 -18.57 -8.30 17.82
CA VAL A 75 -17.22 -8.25 17.28
C VAL A 75 -17.11 -7.24 16.14
N ILE A 76 -15.95 -6.59 16.04
CA ILE A 76 -15.55 -5.72 14.95
C ILE A 76 -14.36 -6.38 14.24
N ILE A 77 -14.52 -6.72 12.96
CA ILE A 77 -13.43 -7.24 12.13
C ILE A 77 -12.92 -6.11 11.22
N LEU A 78 -11.63 -5.80 11.30
CA LEU A 78 -11.00 -4.75 10.50
C LEU A 78 -10.46 -5.35 9.18
N ALA A 79 -11.15 -5.08 8.07
CA ALA A 79 -10.87 -5.66 6.75
C ALA A 79 -10.81 -4.61 5.62
N ALA A 80 -10.53 -3.35 5.93
CA ALA A 80 -10.59 -2.27 4.95
C ALA A 80 -9.30 -2.08 4.13
N GLY A 81 -8.15 -2.59 4.60
CA GLY A 81 -6.83 -2.32 4.04
C GLY A 81 -6.57 -2.97 2.67
N TYR A 82 -5.65 -2.37 1.90
CA TYR A 82 -5.20 -2.91 0.61
C TYR A 82 -4.42 -4.22 0.68
N GLY A 83 -3.80 -4.54 1.80
CA GLY A 83 -2.91 -5.70 1.93
C GLY A 83 -1.68 -5.62 1.00
N LEU A 84 -1.09 -4.45 0.79
CA LEU A 84 -0.03 -4.22 -0.21
C LEU A 84 1.14 -5.20 -0.15
N ARG A 85 1.46 -5.74 1.03
CA ARG A 85 2.53 -6.74 1.22
C ARG A 85 2.18 -8.13 0.68
N MET A 86 0.92 -8.37 0.31
CA MET A 86 0.44 -9.63 -0.26
C MET A 86 0.56 -9.73 -1.78
N VAL A 87 1.15 -8.72 -2.45
CA VAL A 87 1.41 -8.82 -3.88
C VAL A 87 2.29 -10.05 -4.15
N PRO A 88 1.96 -10.85 -5.17
CA PRO A 88 0.97 -10.63 -6.23
C PRO A 88 -0.45 -11.18 -5.96
N ILE A 89 -0.70 -11.80 -4.82
CA ILE A 89 -1.93 -12.58 -4.56
C ILE A 89 -3.17 -11.69 -4.45
N ASN A 90 -3.04 -10.52 -3.82
CA ASN A 90 -4.18 -9.64 -3.51
C ASN A 90 -4.63 -8.74 -4.67
N GLN A 91 -4.23 -9.04 -5.89
CA GLN A 91 -4.58 -8.20 -7.05
C GLN A 91 -6.07 -8.22 -7.35
N ASN A 92 -6.68 -9.39 -7.22
CA ASN A 92 -8.08 -9.64 -7.57
C ASN A 92 -8.92 -10.08 -6.37
N LYS A 93 -8.37 -10.04 -5.15
CA LYS A 93 -9.05 -10.53 -3.96
C LYS A 93 -8.56 -9.81 -2.70
N PRO A 94 -9.45 -9.32 -1.81
CA PRO A 94 -9.06 -8.77 -0.53
C PRO A 94 -8.31 -9.80 0.34
N LYS A 95 -7.34 -9.36 1.14
CA LYS A 95 -6.54 -10.20 2.04
C LYS A 95 -7.41 -11.09 2.94
N ALA A 96 -8.50 -10.56 3.47
CA ALA A 96 -9.46 -11.26 4.31
C ALA A 96 -10.11 -12.48 3.64
N LEU A 97 -10.20 -12.47 2.31
CA LEU A 97 -10.83 -13.52 1.50
C LEU A 97 -9.84 -14.54 0.96
N LEU A 98 -8.56 -14.43 1.30
CA LEU A 98 -7.55 -15.43 0.94
C LEU A 98 -7.90 -16.78 1.55
N THR A 99 -7.79 -17.81 0.72
CA THR A 99 -8.14 -19.18 1.09
C THR A 99 -6.92 -19.89 1.69
N VAL A 100 -7.09 -20.44 2.87
CA VAL A 100 -6.11 -21.29 3.58
C VAL A 100 -6.85 -22.53 4.03
N ASP A 101 -6.31 -23.72 3.75
CA ASP A 101 -6.99 -24.99 3.99
C ASP A 101 -8.45 -24.97 3.49
N ASP A 102 -8.62 -24.66 2.22
CA ASP A 102 -9.90 -24.61 1.50
C ASP A 102 -10.96 -23.65 2.08
N LYS A 103 -10.59 -22.70 2.96
CA LYS A 103 -11.53 -21.74 3.55
C LYS A 103 -10.96 -20.33 3.62
N PRO A 104 -11.75 -19.28 3.24
CA PRO A 104 -11.36 -17.89 3.44
C PRO A 104 -11.06 -17.57 4.92
N LEU A 105 -10.02 -16.78 5.16
CA LEU A 105 -9.59 -16.39 6.52
C LEU A 105 -10.73 -15.80 7.33
N ILE A 106 -11.47 -14.85 6.76
CA ILE A 106 -12.58 -14.19 7.44
C ILE A 106 -13.75 -15.13 7.76
N GLU A 107 -14.04 -16.10 6.88
CA GLU A 107 -15.08 -17.08 7.14
C GLU A 107 -14.70 -17.99 8.32
N ARG A 108 -13.43 -18.41 8.39
CA ARG A 108 -12.91 -19.18 9.53
C ARG A 108 -13.08 -18.40 10.83
N GLN A 109 -12.74 -17.12 10.86
CA GLN A 109 -12.93 -16.26 12.04
C GLN A 109 -14.41 -16.13 12.43
N ILE A 110 -15.30 -15.91 11.45
CA ILE A 110 -16.75 -15.82 11.70
C ILE A 110 -17.29 -17.13 12.31
N GLU A 111 -16.89 -18.28 11.78
CA GLU A 111 -17.31 -19.58 12.30
C GLU A 111 -16.78 -19.84 13.72
N GLN A 112 -15.53 -19.46 14.00
CA GLN A 112 -14.96 -19.54 15.34
C GLN A 112 -15.72 -18.67 16.34
N LEU A 113 -16.17 -17.46 15.94
CA LEU A 113 -17.02 -16.59 16.76
C LEU A 113 -18.42 -17.20 16.99
N HIS A 114 -19.03 -17.77 15.95
CA HIS A 114 -20.32 -18.45 16.07
C HIS A 114 -20.24 -19.68 17.02
N GLN A 115 -19.12 -20.41 17.02
CA GLN A 115 -18.92 -21.54 17.94
C GLN A 115 -19.01 -21.15 19.42
N VAL A 116 -18.61 -19.92 19.76
CA VAL A 116 -18.68 -19.40 21.14
C VAL A 116 -19.96 -18.57 21.39
N GLY A 117 -20.86 -18.50 20.39
CA GLY A 117 -22.17 -17.87 20.51
C GLY A 117 -22.19 -16.36 20.24
N ILE A 118 -21.16 -15.83 19.56
CA ILE A 118 -21.12 -14.42 19.15
C ILE A 118 -21.60 -14.33 17.69
N THR A 119 -22.74 -13.68 17.47
CA THR A 119 -23.40 -13.57 16.18
C THR A 119 -23.57 -12.13 15.69
N ASP A 120 -23.42 -11.11 16.56
CA ASP A 120 -23.42 -9.70 16.13
C ASP A 120 -22.02 -9.31 15.65
N ILE A 121 -21.79 -9.49 14.34
CA ILE A 121 -20.51 -9.28 13.69
C ILE A 121 -20.60 -8.07 12.76
N THR A 122 -19.70 -7.10 12.96
CA THR A 122 -19.53 -5.96 12.07
C THR A 122 -18.17 -6.04 11.40
N ILE A 123 -18.13 -6.01 10.06
CA ILE A 123 -16.91 -6.03 9.27
C ILE A 123 -16.71 -4.63 8.67
N VAL A 124 -15.57 -4.00 8.97
CA VAL A 124 -15.21 -2.73 8.35
C VAL A 124 -14.45 -3.01 7.07
N VAL A 125 -15.03 -2.64 5.94
CA VAL A 125 -14.53 -2.91 4.58
C VAL A 125 -14.07 -1.63 3.88
N GLY A 126 -13.19 -1.77 2.90
CA GLY A 126 -12.65 -0.66 2.11
C GLY A 126 -12.28 -1.12 0.70
N PHE A 127 -11.07 -1.65 0.53
CA PHE A 127 -10.60 -2.20 -0.74
C PHE A 127 -11.49 -3.37 -1.20
N MET A 128 -11.99 -3.29 -2.45
CA MET A 128 -12.88 -4.28 -3.06
C MET A 128 -14.06 -4.68 -2.15
N LYS A 129 -14.70 -3.68 -1.51
CA LYS A 129 -15.79 -3.88 -0.53
C LYS A 129 -16.93 -4.76 -1.07
N GLU A 130 -17.17 -4.72 -2.38
CA GLU A 130 -18.20 -5.52 -3.05
C GLU A 130 -17.96 -7.03 -2.91
N ALA A 131 -16.70 -7.46 -2.81
CA ALA A 131 -16.33 -8.87 -2.66
C ALA A 131 -16.78 -9.47 -1.31
N PHE A 132 -17.14 -8.64 -0.33
CA PHE A 132 -17.61 -9.08 0.99
C PHE A 132 -19.13 -9.23 1.09
N ASP A 133 -19.89 -8.78 0.10
CA ASP A 133 -21.36 -8.72 0.16
C ASP A 133 -22.01 -10.07 0.49
N TYR A 134 -21.52 -11.16 -0.10
CA TYR A 134 -22.03 -12.51 0.12
C TYR A 134 -21.97 -12.96 1.60
N LEU A 135 -21.08 -12.38 2.41
CA LEU A 135 -20.98 -12.70 3.84
C LEU A 135 -22.23 -12.23 4.61
N THR A 136 -22.90 -11.19 4.12
CA THR A 136 -24.15 -10.69 4.70
C THR A 136 -25.23 -11.75 4.61
N ASP A 137 -25.39 -12.38 3.46
CA ASP A 137 -26.40 -13.43 3.25
C ASP A 137 -26.00 -14.74 3.94
N LYS A 138 -24.70 -15.11 3.87
CA LYS A 138 -24.20 -16.39 4.36
C LYS A 138 -24.13 -16.46 5.90
N TYR A 139 -23.73 -15.37 6.55
CA TYR A 139 -23.42 -15.34 7.98
C TYR A 139 -24.18 -14.27 8.77
N ASN A 140 -25.07 -13.51 8.13
CA ASN A 140 -25.84 -12.40 8.73
C ASN A 140 -24.94 -11.35 9.39
N VAL A 141 -23.81 -11.00 8.76
CA VAL A 141 -22.89 -9.96 9.23
C VAL A 141 -23.29 -8.59 8.72
N LYS A 142 -22.78 -7.53 9.35
CA LYS A 142 -22.99 -6.13 8.95
C LYS A 142 -21.71 -5.59 8.31
N LEU A 143 -21.81 -5.01 7.11
CA LEU A 143 -20.69 -4.33 6.45
C LEU A 143 -20.76 -2.83 6.73
N VAL A 144 -19.60 -2.23 7.07
CA VAL A 144 -19.43 -0.78 7.22
C VAL A 144 -18.28 -0.32 6.34
N TYR A 145 -18.55 0.64 5.46
CA TYR A 145 -17.55 1.13 4.51
C TYR A 145 -16.70 2.25 5.11
N ASN A 146 -15.40 2.06 5.16
CA ASN A 146 -14.42 3.11 5.42
C ASN A 146 -14.02 3.77 4.11
N LYS A 147 -14.51 4.98 3.81
CA LYS A 147 -14.18 5.72 2.59
C LYS A 147 -12.73 6.21 2.51
N ASP A 148 -12.08 6.36 3.65
CA ASP A 148 -10.71 6.89 3.76
C ASP A 148 -9.63 5.78 3.80
N TYR A 149 -10.02 4.53 3.52
CA TYR A 149 -9.14 3.35 3.61
C TYR A 149 -7.85 3.44 2.78
N ALA A 150 -7.87 4.27 1.72
CA ALA A 150 -6.74 4.44 0.81
C ALA A 150 -5.64 5.36 1.37
N ILE A 151 -5.99 6.27 2.26
CA ILE A 151 -5.13 7.35 2.73
C ILE A 151 -4.91 7.34 4.25
N LYS A 152 -5.72 6.57 5.00
CA LYS A 152 -5.66 6.48 6.45
C LYS A 152 -5.52 5.04 6.93
N ASN A 153 -4.85 4.85 8.08
CA ASN A 153 -4.61 3.54 8.65
C ASN A 153 -5.84 3.00 9.44
N ASN A 154 -5.70 1.84 10.08
CA ASN A 154 -6.80 1.10 10.72
C ASN A 154 -7.43 1.78 11.94
N LEU A 155 -6.79 2.79 12.55
CA LEU A 155 -7.42 3.66 13.55
C LEU A 155 -8.71 4.27 13.02
N TYR A 156 -8.72 4.73 11.76
CA TYR A 156 -9.90 5.30 11.13
C TYR A 156 -10.94 4.24 10.74
N SER A 157 -10.49 3.01 10.45
CA SER A 157 -11.42 1.90 10.26
C SER A 157 -12.19 1.60 11.55
N LEU A 158 -11.51 1.58 12.69
CA LEU A 158 -12.16 1.40 13.99
C LEU A 158 -13.06 2.61 14.36
N ALA A 159 -12.64 3.83 14.00
CA ALA A 159 -13.42 5.04 14.24
C ALA A 159 -14.79 5.02 13.56
N CYS A 160 -14.92 4.41 12.35
CA CYS A 160 -16.19 4.28 11.63
C CYS A 160 -17.27 3.52 12.43
N VAL A 161 -16.86 2.70 13.39
CA VAL A 161 -17.74 1.83 14.19
C VAL A 161 -17.52 1.97 15.70
N SER A 162 -16.87 3.04 16.13
CA SER A 162 -16.47 3.24 17.53
C SER A 162 -17.65 3.27 18.50
N ASP A 163 -18.82 3.68 18.06
CA ASP A 163 -20.08 3.65 18.84
C ASP A 163 -20.47 2.24 19.29
N LYS A 164 -20.09 1.20 18.53
CA LYS A 164 -20.39 -0.20 18.81
C LYS A 164 -19.46 -0.86 19.83
N ILE A 165 -18.34 -0.24 20.18
CA ILE A 165 -17.37 -0.82 21.12
C ILE A 165 -17.98 -0.88 22.52
N SER A 166 -18.35 -2.06 23.01
CA SER A 166 -18.84 -2.32 24.38
C SER A 166 -18.91 -3.83 24.60
N ASP A 167 -18.09 -4.37 25.48
CA ASP A 167 -17.90 -5.83 25.62
C ASP A 167 -17.62 -6.48 24.26
N THR A 168 -16.63 -5.94 23.53
CA THR A 168 -16.42 -6.14 22.09
C THR A 168 -15.08 -6.80 21.81
N TYR A 169 -15.05 -7.78 20.93
CA TYR A 169 -13.80 -8.20 20.29
C TYR A 169 -13.45 -7.27 19.12
N ILE A 170 -12.19 -6.88 19.03
CA ILE A 170 -11.58 -6.22 17.85
C ILE A 170 -10.61 -7.20 17.24
N VAL A 171 -10.78 -7.51 15.94
CA VAL A 171 -10.07 -8.59 15.26
C VAL A 171 -9.55 -8.12 13.91
N PRO A 172 -8.27 -8.31 13.57
CA PRO A 172 -7.77 -8.12 12.21
C PRO A 172 -8.19 -9.29 11.32
N CYS A 173 -8.39 -9.04 10.04
CA CYS A 173 -8.92 -10.02 9.09
C CYS A 173 -7.91 -11.02 8.53
N ASP A 174 -6.63 -10.86 8.84
CA ASP A 174 -5.50 -11.53 8.21
C ASP A 174 -4.82 -12.58 9.09
N LEU A 175 -5.51 -13.00 10.14
CA LEU A 175 -5.03 -14.01 11.05
C LEU A 175 -5.57 -15.39 10.70
N TYR A 176 -4.67 -16.37 10.73
CA TYR A 176 -5.00 -17.78 10.76
C TYR A 176 -4.80 -18.31 12.19
N CYS A 177 -5.88 -18.85 12.77
CA CYS A 177 -5.88 -19.42 14.11
C CYS A 177 -6.19 -20.92 14.01
N TRP A 178 -5.22 -21.77 14.39
CA TRP A 178 -5.42 -23.24 14.43
C TRP A 178 -6.45 -23.66 15.46
N THR A 179 -6.48 -22.96 16.59
CA THR A 179 -7.47 -23.16 17.65
C THR A 179 -8.33 -21.91 17.77
N ASN A 180 -9.58 -22.09 18.23
CA ASN A 180 -10.47 -20.95 18.41
C ASN A 180 -9.90 -19.99 19.47
N PRO A 181 -9.54 -18.74 19.11
CA PRO A 181 -8.96 -17.78 20.05
C PRO A 181 -10.01 -17.07 20.91
N PHE A 182 -11.29 -17.22 20.57
CA PHE A 182 -12.42 -16.55 21.24
C PHE A 182 -12.98 -17.41 22.36
N ASP A 183 -13.59 -16.73 23.34
CA ASP A 183 -14.22 -17.39 24.48
C ASP A 183 -15.65 -16.87 24.68
N LYS A 184 -16.49 -17.69 25.29
CA LYS A 184 -17.88 -17.37 25.58
C LYS A 184 -18.03 -16.34 26.69
N TYR A 185 -17.04 -16.22 27.57
CA TYR A 185 -17.04 -15.37 28.74
C TYR A 185 -15.76 -14.57 28.83
N GLU A 186 -15.88 -13.25 28.88
CA GLU A 186 -14.76 -12.31 29.04
C GLU A 186 -15.15 -11.24 30.07
N HIS A 187 -14.18 -10.74 30.83
CA HIS A 187 -14.50 -9.82 31.93
C HIS A 187 -13.62 -8.57 31.98
N TYR A 188 -12.36 -8.67 31.64
CA TYR A 188 -11.40 -7.58 31.62
C TYR A 188 -10.83 -7.40 30.23
N SER A 189 -10.44 -6.16 29.92
CA SER A 189 -9.83 -5.87 28.63
C SER A 189 -8.48 -6.56 28.50
N TRP A 190 -8.24 -7.16 27.35
CA TRP A 190 -6.98 -7.82 27.04
C TRP A 190 -6.61 -7.65 25.58
N TYR A 191 -5.32 -7.76 25.31
CA TYR A 191 -4.76 -7.80 23.97
C TYR A 191 -3.89 -9.04 23.79
N MET A 192 -4.00 -9.68 22.62
CA MET A 192 -3.27 -10.91 22.33
C MET A 192 -1.87 -10.59 21.83
N VAL A 193 -0.89 -11.25 22.42
CA VAL A 193 0.51 -11.20 22.03
C VAL A 193 1.07 -12.61 21.87
N ASN A 194 2.07 -12.75 20.99
CA ASN A 194 2.81 -14.00 20.84
C ASN A 194 3.91 -14.10 21.90
N GLU A 195 4.36 -15.33 22.21
CA GLU A 195 5.52 -15.56 23.07
C GLU A 195 6.84 -15.09 22.47
N LEU A 196 6.90 -14.93 21.13
CA LEU A 196 8.09 -14.46 20.42
C LEU A 196 8.35 -12.96 20.69
N ILE A 197 9.63 -12.61 20.66
CA ILE A 197 10.07 -11.23 20.82
C ILE A 197 10.36 -10.63 19.45
N ASP A 198 9.77 -9.47 19.20
CA ASP A 198 9.97 -8.63 18.01
C ASP A 198 10.79 -7.38 18.41
N GLU A 199 11.83 -7.08 17.64
CA GLU A 199 12.70 -5.92 17.87
C GLU A 199 11.98 -4.57 17.71
N ASN A 200 10.80 -4.55 17.08
CA ASN A 200 10.01 -3.35 16.83
C ASN A 200 8.73 -3.27 17.68
N SER A 201 8.42 -4.28 18.50
CA SER A 201 7.19 -4.27 19.30
C SER A 201 7.31 -3.35 20.51
N PRO A 202 6.34 -2.41 20.70
CA PRO A 202 6.31 -1.50 21.83
C PRO A 202 5.68 -2.11 23.10
N VAL A 203 5.17 -3.35 23.06
CA VAL A 203 4.46 -3.98 24.19
C VAL A 203 5.25 -5.11 24.81
N ARG A 204 5.22 -5.23 26.14
CA ARG A 204 5.85 -6.32 26.88
C ARG A 204 4.94 -6.84 27.98
N VAL A 205 4.91 -8.18 28.11
CA VAL A 205 4.18 -8.85 29.19
C VAL A 205 4.93 -8.65 30.51
N THR A 206 4.24 -8.09 31.49
CA THR A 206 4.76 -7.91 32.86
C THR A 206 4.61 -9.19 33.68
N ARG A 207 5.26 -9.24 34.85
CA ARG A 207 5.12 -10.35 35.82
C ARG A 207 3.70 -10.48 36.38
N THR A 208 2.89 -9.43 36.32
CA THR A 208 1.51 -9.44 36.77
C THR A 208 0.52 -9.89 35.69
N GLY A 209 1.01 -10.18 34.46
CA GLY A 209 0.16 -10.58 33.34
C GLY A 209 -0.53 -9.41 32.64
N LEU A 210 -0.10 -8.18 32.91
CA LEU A 210 -0.53 -6.98 32.19
C LEU A 210 0.47 -6.67 31.08
N LEU A 211 0.05 -5.90 30.10
CA LEU A 211 0.91 -5.35 29.06
C LEU A 211 1.45 -3.99 29.49
N ASP A 212 2.76 -3.82 29.37
CA ASP A 212 3.45 -2.56 29.48
C ASP A 212 3.76 -2.04 28.08
N TYR A 213 3.48 -0.76 27.82
CA TYR A 213 3.66 -0.11 26.52
C TYR A 213 4.66 1.02 26.59
N SER A 214 5.64 1.02 25.70
CA SER A 214 6.59 2.12 25.54
C SER A 214 7.06 2.28 24.10
N LYS A 215 6.79 3.42 23.48
CA LYS A 215 7.31 3.77 22.12
C LYS A 215 8.84 3.66 22.00
N ASN A 216 9.56 3.86 23.09
CA ASN A 216 11.02 3.81 23.11
C ASN A 216 11.58 2.42 23.44
N GLN A 217 10.71 1.42 23.56
CA GLN A 217 11.13 0.06 23.83
C GLN A 217 11.78 -0.54 22.58
N LYS A 218 12.97 -1.14 22.75
CA LYS A 218 13.72 -1.71 21.62
C LYS A 218 13.31 -3.13 21.25
N SER A 219 12.52 -3.79 22.10
CA SER A 219 12.00 -5.14 21.81
C SER A 219 10.85 -5.47 22.76
N GLY A 220 9.83 -6.13 22.25
CA GLY A 220 8.64 -6.54 23.02
C GLY A 220 8.03 -7.82 22.46
N ASN A 221 6.90 -8.25 23.02
CA ASN A 221 6.15 -9.39 22.53
C ASN A 221 5.50 -9.05 21.17
N THR A 222 5.52 -9.96 20.21
CA THR A 222 4.87 -9.77 18.92
C THR A 222 3.37 -9.57 19.09
N MET A 223 2.84 -8.48 18.56
CA MET A 223 1.43 -8.10 18.63
C MET A 223 0.64 -8.85 17.54
N THR A 224 -0.53 -9.43 17.88
CA THR A 224 -1.36 -10.16 16.93
C THR A 224 -2.58 -9.37 16.44
N GLY A 225 -2.96 -8.30 17.12
CA GLY A 225 -4.10 -7.46 16.74
C GLY A 225 -5.46 -7.89 17.32
N ILE A 226 -5.60 -9.07 17.91
CA ILE A 226 -6.85 -9.47 18.57
C ILE A 226 -6.92 -8.86 19.97
N ALA A 227 -8.03 -8.19 20.26
CA ALA A 227 -8.32 -7.66 21.60
C ALA A 227 -9.77 -7.90 22.00
N TYR A 228 -9.99 -7.92 23.29
CA TYR A 228 -11.31 -7.76 23.89
C TYR A 228 -11.34 -6.50 24.75
N ILE A 229 -12.36 -5.70 24.60
CA ILE A 229 -12.53 -4.43 25.33
C ILE A 229 -13.85 -4.52 26.11
N ASN A 230 -13.79 -4.43 27.43
CA ASN A 230 -14.98 -4.42 28.28
C ASN A 230 -15.74 -3.08 28.18
N ALA A 231 -16.96 -3.02 28.71
CA ALA A 231 -17.83 -1.84 28.60
C ALA A 231 -17.25 -0.58 29.30
N GLU A 232 -16.51 -0.74 30.40
CA GLU A 232 -15.92 0.39 31.13
C GLU A 232 -14.76 1.01 30.35
N ASP A 233 -13.82 0.19 29.92
CA ASP A 233 -12.66 0.62 29.13
C ASP A 233 -13.06 1.13 27.73
N ALA A 234 -14.17 0.63 27.19
CA ALA A 234 -14.73 1.08 25.93
C ALA A 234 -15.06 2.58 25.94
N LEU A 235 -15.46 3.14 27.06
CA LEU A 235 -15.75 4.58 27.19
C LEU A 235 -14.48 5.42 27.02
N ILE A 236 -13.38 4.95 27.62
CA ILE A 236 -12.08 5.61 27.53
C ILE A 236 -11.54 5.49 26.10
N LEU A 237 -11.59 4.28 25.53
CA LEU A 237 -11.11 3.99 24.16
C LEU A 237 -11.85 4.83 23.11
N LYS A 238 -13.18 4.91 23.17
CA LYS A 238 -13.99 5.76 22.26
C LYS A 238 -13.59 7.21 22.29
N LYS A 239 -13.38 7.76 23.50
CA LYS A 239 -12.94 9.14 23.68
C LYS A 239 -11.58 9.33 23.01
N ARG A 240 -10.65 8.41 23.26
CA ARG A 240 -9.30 8.48 22.72
C ARG A 240 -9.23 8.35 21.20
N ILE A 241 -10.02 7.45 20.60
CA ILE A 241 -10.17 7.34 19.14
C ILE A 241 -10.63 8.68 18.55
N LYS A 242 -11.63 9.31 19.15
CA LYS A 242 -12.16 10.60 18.68
C LYS A 242 -11.10 11.72 18.75
N GLU A 243 -10.32 11.77 19.83
CA GLU A 243 -9.24 12.74 20.01
C GLU A 243 -8.14 12.56 18.93
N LEU A 244 -7.69 11.33 18.71
CA LEU A 244 -6.65 11.03 17.72
C LEU A 244 -7.10 11.33 16.29
N CYS A 245 -8.33 10.95 15.93
CA CYS A 245 -8.86 11.19 14.59
C CYS A 245 -9.13 12.68 14.28
N ALA A 246 -9.16 13.55 15.27
CA ALA A 246 -9.31 15.00 15.07
C ALA A 246 -8.02 15.67 14.55
N ASP A 247 -6.88 15.02 14.69
CA ASP A 247 -5.57 15.55 14.29
C ASP A 247 -5.03 14.73 13.08
N LYS A 248 -4.83 15.42 11.95
CA LYS A 248 -4.30 14.82 10.70
C LYS A 248 -2.91 14.19 10.84
N GLN A 249 -2.13 14.57 11.85
CA GLN A 249 -0.82 13.96 12.11
C GLN A 249 -0.95 12.46 12.44
N ASN A 250 -2.12 12.02 12.90
CA ASN A 250 -2.41 10.64 13.25
C ASN A 250 -3.01 9.81 12.10
N ASP A 251 -3.04 10.32 10.86
CA ASP A 251 -3.65 9.61 9.72
C ASP A 251 -3.00 8.23 9.44
N ASN A 252 -1.76 8.05 9.83
CA ASN A 252 -1.02 6.79 9.67
C ASN A 252 -0.98 5.92 10.94
N GLU A 253 -1.65 6.32 12.02
CA GLU A 253 -1.63 5.59 13.29
C GLU A 253 -2.50 4.33 13.23
N PHE A 254 -2.04 3.31 13.98
CA PHE A 254 -2.80 2.10 14.24
C PHE A 254 -3.78 2.33 15.40
N TRP A 255 -4.87 1.55 15.45
CA TRP A 255 -5.88 1.68 16.50
C TRP A 255 -5.33 1.37 17.90
N GLU A 256 -4.27 0.58 17.99
CA GLU A 256 -3.56 0.25 19.21
C GLU A 256 -2.97 1.50 19.91
N THR A 257 -2.66 2.53 19.16
CA THR A 257 -2.26 3.83 19.73
C THR A 257 -3.35 4.39 20.63
N ALA A 258 -4.64 4.21 20.27
CA ALA A 258 -5.75 4.64 21.11
C ALA A 258 -5.92 3.78 22.37
N LEU A 259 -5.51 2.51 22.32
CA LEU A 259 -5.60 1.59 23.45
C LEU A 259 -4.49 1.81 24.47
N PHE A 260 -3.26 2.03 24.00
CA PHE A 260 -2.07 2.02 24.86
C PHE A 260 -1.53 3.39 25.22
N GLU A 261 -1.72 4.41 24.37
CA GLU A 261 -1.08 5.70 24.61
C GLU A 261 -1.97 6.70 25.34
N LYS A 262 -1.45 7.25 26.44
CA LYS A 262 -2.12 8.27 27.24
C LYS A 262 -3.55 7.83 27.67
N THR A 263 -3.67 6.57 28.09
CA THR A 263 -4.91 5.99 28.62
C THR A 263 -4.65 5.39 30.00
N ASP A 264 -5.70 5.30 30.82
CA ASP A 264 -5.68 4.62 32.12
C ASP A 264 -6.23 3.18 32.01
N ILE A 265 -6.29 2.62 30.81
CA ILE A 265 -6.77 1.24 30.59
C ILE A 265 -5.67 0.26 30.97
N GLU A 266 -5.95 -0.60 31.94
CA GLU A 266 -5.10 -1.74 32.28
C GLU A 266 -5.39 -2.90 31.33
N VAL A 267 -4.51 -3.18 30.38
CA VAL A 267 -4.68 -4.23 29.37
C VAL A 267 -3.99 -5.51 29.80
N ALA A 268 -4.76 -6.58 29.99
CA ALA A 268 -4.20 -7.90 30.30
C ALA A 268 -3.54 -8.52 29.04
N ALA A 269 -2.48 -9.32 29.25
CA ALA A 269 -1.84 -10.06 28.19
C ALA A 269 -2.55 -11.41 27.96
N LYS A 270 -3.02 -11.67 26.73
CA LYS A 270 -3.38 -13.03 26.29
C LYS A 270 -2.22 -13.58 25.46
N VAL A 271 -1.33 -14.34 26.12
CA VAL A 271 -0.14 -14.89 25.45
C VAL A 271 -0.50 -16.18 24.71
N VAL A 272 -0.18 -16.24 23.41
CA VAL A 272 -0.33 -17.42 22.56
C VAL A 272 1.02 -17.90 22.06
N LYS A 273 1.10 -19.17 21.69
CA LYS A 273 2.30 -19.72 21.06
C LYS A 273 2.37 -19.32 19.59
N SER A 274 3.59 -19.28 19.06
CA SER A 274 3.85 -18.94 17.66
C SER A 274 3.17 -19.86 16.64
N ASN A 275 2.86 -21.09 17.04
CA ASN A 275 2.15 -22.07 16.22
C ASN A 275 0.63 -22.13 16.47
N GLU A 276 0.06 -21.21 17.23
CA GLU A 276 -1.40 -21.16 17.50
C GLU A 276 -2.09 -20.07 16.68
N VAL A 277 -1.40 -18.95 16.44
CA VAL A 277 -1.92 -17.82 15.67
C VAL A 277 -0.81 -17.28 14.78
N VAL A 278 -1.09 -17.13 13.51
CA VAL A 278 -0.17 -16.55 12.52
C VAL A 278 -0.85 -15.45 11.74
N GLU A 279 -0.14 -14.34 11.54
CA GLU A 279 -0.54 -13.26 10.66
C GLU A 279 0.04 -13.51 9.26
N ILE A 280 -0.81 -13.49 8.24
CA ILE A 280 -0.40 -13.73 6.85
C ILE A 280 -0.21 -12.38 6.17
N ASN A 281 1.02 -11.92 6.06
CA ASN A 281 1.38 -10.61 5.51
C ASN A 281 2.08 -10.68 4.15
N SER A 282 2.60 -11.86 3.76
CA SER A 282 3.34 -12.02 2.50
C SER A 282 2.96 -13.31 1.76
N TYR A 283 3.37 -13.37 0.48
CA TYR A 283 3.26 -14.56 -0.35
C TYR A 283 3.95 -15.77 0.29
N GLU A 284 5.16 -15.56 0.84
CA GLU A 284 5.95 -16.61 1.46
C GLU A 284 5.26 -17.15 2.71
N GLN A 285 4.70 -16.29 3.55
CA GLN A 285 3.95 -16.72 4.74
C GLN A 285 2.73 -17.57 4.39
N LEU A 286 2.00 -17.21 3.31
CA LEU A 286 0.91 -18.05 2.83
C LEU A 286 1.42 -19.40 2.32
N ARG A 287 2.50 -19.40 1.53
CA ARG A 287 3.12 -20.64 1.02
C ARG A 287 3.61 -21.56 2.13
N ASP A 288 4.27 -20.99 3.16
CA ASP A 288 4.78 -21.73 4.30
C ASP A 288 3.65 -22.32 5.16
N LEU A 289 2.48 -21.65 5.18
CA LEU A 289 1.30 -22.11 5.91
C LEU A 289 0.49 -23.14 5.11
N ASP A 290 0.26 -22.92 3.83
CA ASP A 290 -0.52 -23.78 2.93
C ASP A 290 0.11 -23.78 1.52
N CYS A 291 1.06 -24.72 1.31
CA CYS A 291 1.77 -24.83 0.03
C CYS A 291 0.87 -25.33 -1.13
N TYR A 292 -0.33 -25.81 -0.84
CA TYR A 292 -1.32 -26.23 -1.83
C TYR A 292 -2.38 -25.18 -2.11
N SER A 293 -2.33 -24.03 -1.44
CA SER A 293 -3.30 -22.96 -1.67
C SER A 293 -3.38 -22.57 -3.14
N THR A 294 -4.59 -22.54 -3.67
CA THR A 294 -4.86 -22.08 -5.05
C THR A 294 -4.48 -20.61 -5.26
N GLU A 295 -4.39 -19.84 -4.19
CA GLU A 295 -3.97 -18.43 -4.21
C GLU A 295 -2.49 -18.26 -4.58
N LEU A 296 -1.67 -19.29 -4.43
CA LEU A 296 -0.26 -19.29 -4.87
C LEU A 296 -0.11 -19.39 -6.38
N GLN A 297 -1.16 -19.85 -7.09
CA GLN A 297 -1.22 -19.92 -8.55
C GLN A 297 -1.69 -18.58 -9.11
N ASN A 298 -0.75 -17.67 -9.32
CA ASN A 298 -1.01 -16.35 -9.90
C ASN A 298 -0.30 -16.23 -11.24
N ASP A 299 -0.91 -15.50 -12.19
CA ASP A 299 -0.35 -15.32 -13.54
C ASP A 299 1.08 -14.76 -13.50
N SER A 300 1.35 -13.79 -12.62
CA SER A 300 2.67 -13.19 -12.51
C SER A 300 3.72 -14.17 -11.96
N ILE A 301 3.37 -15.00 -10.98
CA ILE A 301 4.23 -16.07 -10.46
C ILE A 301 4.48 -17.12 -11.56
N SER A 302 3.45 -17.51 -12.29
CA SER A 302 3.56 -18.45 -13.42
C SER A 302 4.51 -17.92 -14.50
N VAL A 303 4.46 -16.63 -14.79
CA VAL A 303 5.38 -15.95 -15.72
C VAL A 303 6.82 -15.99 -15.18
N ILE A 304 7.05 -15.70 -13.90
CA ILE A 304 8.38 -15.76 -13.27
C ILE A 304 8.94 -17.18 -13.39
N CYS A 305 8.17 -18.20 -12.99
CA CYS A 305 8.59 -19.60 -13.07
C CYS A 305 8.98 -19.99 -14.51
N LYS A 306 8.20 -19.56 -15.49
CA LYS A 306 8.47 -19.83 -16.91
C LYS A 306 9.74 -19.12 -17.42
N VAL A 307 9.91 -17.83 -17.09
CA VAL A 307 11.05 -17.03 -17.57
C VAL A 307 12.37 -17.52 -16.98
N PHE A 308 12.39 -17.87 -15.70
CA PHE A 308 13.62 -18.28 -15.01
C PHE A 308 13.80 -19.80 -14.91
N CYS A 309 12.85 -20.58 -15.44
CA CYS A 309 12.83 -22.05 -15.34
C CYS A 309 13.03 -22.50 -13.88
N CYS A 310 12.18 -22.00 -12.98
CA CYS A 310 12.23 -22.23 -11.55
C CYS A 310 10.86 -22.64 -10.99
N SER A 311 10.81 -23.14 -9.75
CA SER A 311 9.59 -23.43 -9.01
C SER A 311 9.13 -22.21 -8.18
N ASN A 312 7.92 -22.26 -7.63
CA ASN A 312 7.43 -21.23 -6.71
C ASN A 312 8.31 -21.08 -5.46
N GLU A 313 8.94 -22.18 -5.01
CA GLU A 313 9.81 -22.21 -3.84
C GLU A 313 11.13 -21.46 -4.04
N ASP A 314 11.57 -21.33 -5.31
CA ASP A 314 12.78 -20.61 -5.67
C ASP A 314 12.59 -19.09 -5.69
N ILE A 315 11.34 -18.61 -5.62
CA ILE A 315 11.00 -17.19 -5.58
C ILE A 315 11.00 -16.73 -4.13
N LYS A 316 11.85 -15.74 -3.81
CA LYS A 316 12.06 -15.24 -2.43
C LYS A 316 12.01 -13.72 -2.39
N ASP A 317 11.91 -13.19 -1.18
CA ASP A 317 12.00 -11.75 -0.90
C ASP A 317 11.06 -10.92 -1.76
N ILE A 318 9.78 -11.32 -1.82
CA ILE A 318 8.76 -10.57 -2.56
C ILE A 318 8.32 -9.37 -1.74
N TYR A 319 8.58 -8.14 -2.21
CA TYR A 319 8.08 -6.91 -1.61
C TYR A 319 7.65 -5.88 -2.63
N THR A 320 6.59 -5.18 -2.27
CA THR A 320 6.00 -4.16 -3.12
C THR A 320 6.91 -2.95 -3.23
N LEU A 321 7.17 -2.49 -4.44
CA LEU A 321 7.68 -1.16 -4.68
C LEU A 321 6.57 -0.13 -4.36
N LYS A 322 6.94 1.10 -3.96
CA LYS A 322 5.99 2.18 -3.71
C LYS A 322 5.00 2.27 -4.87
N LYS A 323 3.73 2.56 -4.56
CA LYS A 323 2.67 2.78 -5.56
C LYS A 323 3.13 3.73 -6.66
N GLY A 324 3.33 3.21 -7.88
CA GLY A 324 3.22 4.02 -9.09
C GLY A 324 1.76 4.37 -9.34
N MET A 325 1.49 5.51 -9.98
CA MET A 325 0.11 5.94 -10.28
C MET A 325 -0.58 5.02 -11.30
N THR A 326 0.19 4.33 -12.13
CA THR A 326 -0.28 3.54 -13.27
C THR A 326 -0.01 2.05 -13.17
N ASN A 327 0.99 1.63 -12.42
CA ASN A 327 1.46 0.25 -12.39
C ASN A 327 1.61 -0.26 -10.94
N ARG A 328 1.35 -1.56 -10.75
CA ARG A 328 1.69 -2.28 -9.52
C ARG A 328 3.00 -3.02 -9.76
N SER A 329 4.01 -2.73 -8.97
CA SER A 329 5.33 -3.35 -9.13
C SER A 329 5.80 -3.96 -7.83
N TYR A 330 6.47 -5.10 -7.93
CA TYR A 330 7.12 -5.73 -6.80
C TYR A 330 8.49 -6.26 -7.17
N ILE A 331 9.38 -6.30 -6.19
CA ILE A 331 10.69 -6.91 -6.28
C ILE A 331 10.57 -8.38 -5.88
N PHE A 332 11.36 -9.23 -6.50
CA PHE A 332 11.52 -10.63 -6.12
C PHE A 332 12.94 -11.10 -6.38
N THR A 333 13.36 -12.14 -5.68
CA THR A 333 14.69 -12.77 -5.81
C THR A 333 14.57 -14.16 -6.40
N VAL A 334 15.35 -14.47 -7.43
CA VAL A 334 15.54 -15.81 -7.99
C VAL A 334 17.03 -16.03 -8.24
N LYS A 335 17.59 -17.15 -7.77
CA LYS A 335 19.03 -17.48 -7.93
C LYS A 335 19.95 -16.34 -7.46
N ASP A 336 19.64 -15.78 -6.28
CA ASP A 336 20.38 -14.69 -5.61
C ASP A 336 20.45 -13.37 -6.41
N LYS A 337 19.62 -13.20 -7.42
CA LYS A 337 19.48 -11.96 -8.17
C LYS A 337 18.08 -11.37 -7.98
N ARG A 338 18.02 -10.04 -7.86
CA ARG A 338 16.79 -9.29 -7.70
C ARG A 338 16.25 -8.81 -9.04
N TYR A 339 14.93 -8.85 -9.16
CA TYR A 339 14.19 -8.46 -10.35
C TYR A 339 12.96 -7.63 -9.95
N ILE A 340 12.42 -6.89 -10.92
CA ILE A 340 11.15 -6.18 -10.78
C ILE A 340 10.12 -6.85 -11.68
N MET A 341 8.99 -7.25 -11.12
CA MET A 341 7.77 -7.55 -11.86
C MET A 341 6.89 -6.31 -11.87
N ARG A 342 6.54 -5.82 -13.05
CA ARG A 342 5.51 -4.80 -13.24
C ARG A 342 4.22 -5.43 -13.75
N ILE A 343 3.12 -5.12 -13.09
CA ILE A 343 1.77 -5.51 -13.48
C ILE A 343 0.99 -4.22 -13.72
N PRO A 344 0.40 -4.02 -14.90
CA PRO A 344 -0.42 -2.85 -15.17
C PRO A 344 -1.57 -2.70 -14.17
N GLY A 345 -1.83 -1.47 -13.74
CA GLY A 345 -2.98 -1.15 -12.91
C GLY A 345 -4.28 -1.09 -13.74
N GLU A 346 -5.41 -1.28 -13.08
CA GLU A 346 -6.73 -1.15 -13.71
C GLU A 346 -6.93 0.23 -14.33
N GLY A 347 -7.53 0.26 -15.53
CA GLY A 347 -7.82 1.51 -16.26
C GLY A 347 -6.62 2.13 -16.97
N THR A 348 -5.43 1.52 -16.94
CA THR A 348 -4.27 1.99 -17.71
C THR A 348 -4.32 1.59 -19.18
N GLU A 349 -5.13 0.60 -19.54
CA GLU A 349 -5.31 0.08 -20.90
C GLU A 349 -5.80 1.15 -21.89
N GLN A 350 -6.56 2.13 -21.42
CA GLN A 350 -7.04 3.24 -22.24
C GLN A 350 -5.96 4.29 -22.51
N LEU A 351 -4.93 4.36 -21.68
CA LEU A 351 -3.91 5.41 -21.71
C LEU A 351 -2.62 4.93 -22.40
N ILE A 352 -2.30 3.63 -22.31
CA ILE A 352 -1.01 3.06 -22.71
C ILE A 352 -1.22 1.88 -23.66
N ASN A 353 -0.58 1.95 -24.83
CA ASN A 353 -0.57 0.86 -25.81
C ASN A 353 0.59 -0.11 -25.51
N ARG A 354 0.28 -1.27 -24.95
CA ARG A 354 1.28 -2.26 -24.51
C ARG A 354 2.08 -2.90 -25.66
N LYS A 355 1.50 -2.94 -26.87
CA LYS A 355 2.21 -3.42 -28.07
C LYS A 355 3.28 -2.45 -28.52
N GLU A 356 2.97 -1.15 -28.47
CA GLU A 356 3.91 -0.08 -28.76
C GLU A 356 5.05 -0.07 -27.75
N GLU A 357 4.75 -0.20 -26.46
CA GLU A 357 5.76 -0.31 -25.41
C GLU A 357 6.70 -1.50 -25.64
N ALA A 358 6.16 -2.68 -25.98
CA ALA A 358 6.97 -3.87 -26.27
C ALA A 358 7.87 -3.68 -27.52
N GLU A 359 7.37 -2.98 -28.54
CA GLU A 359 8.16 -2.62 -29.72
C GLU A 359 9.35 -1.72 -29.35
N VAL A 360 9.12 -0.72 -28.48
CA VAL A 360 10.17 0.17 -27.98
C VAL A 360 11.26 -0.62 -27.26
N TYR A 361 10.90 -1.46 -26.27
CA TYR A 361 11.88 -2.27 -25.54
C TYR A 361 12.69 -3.20 -26.45
N ASN A 362 12.05 -3.78 -27.46
CA ASN A 362 12.74 -4.58 -28.46
C ASN A 362 13.73 -3.75 -29.30
N THR A 363 13.38 -2.51 -29.61
CA THR A 363 14.20 -1.59 -30.40
C THR A 363 15.43 -1.10 -29.64
N ILE A 364 15.28 -0.81 -28.33
CA ILE A 364 16.40 -0.31 -27.50
C ILE A 364 17.27 -1.42 -26.90
N LYS A 365 16.87 -2.66 -27.08
CA LYS A 365 17.62 -3.82 -26.57
C LYS A 365 19.05 -3.85 -27.08
N GLY A 366 20.01 -3.99 -26.16
CA GLY A 366 21.44 -4.10 -26.49
C GLY A 366 22.19 -2.77 -26.61
N TYR A 367 21.52 -1.62 -26.48
CA TYR A 367 22.19 -0.31 -26.53
C TYR A 367 22.61 0.24 -25.17
N ASN A 368 22.43 -0.52 -24.09
CA ASN A 368 22.72 -0.08 -22.71
C ASN A 368 22.05 1.27 -22.33
N ILE A 369 20.79 1.42 -22.76
CA ILE A 369 20.01 2.65 -22.52
C ILE A 369 19.15 2.51 -21.27
N CYS A 370 18.51 1.33 -21.10
CA CYS A 370 17.59 1.00 -20.01
C CYS A 370 18.07 -0.18 -19.18
N ASP A 371 17.34 -0.46 -18.08
CA ASP A 371 17.47 -1.68 -17.29
C ASP A 371 17.32 -2.94 -18.19
N GLU A 372 18.00 -4.03 -17.81
CA GLU A 372 17.94 -5.27 -18.57
C GLU A 372 16.54 -5.87 -18.52
N LEU A 373 15.95 -6.10 -19.71
CA LEU A 373 14.64 -6.68 -19.87
C LEU A 373 14.71 -8.20 -20.01
N TYR A 374 14.00 -8.93 -19.13
CA TYR A 374 13.86 -10.38 -19.17
C TYR A 374 12.57 -10.85 -19.83
N TYR A 375 11.50 -10.08 -19.66
CA TYR A 375 10.18 -10.42 -20.21
C TYR A 375 9.33 -9.16 -20.39
N ILE A 376 8.56 -9.11 -21.46
CA ILE A 376 7.46 -8.17 -21.67
C ILE A 376 6.34 -8.85 -22.46
N ASN A 377 5.11 -8.70 -22.01
CA ASN A 377 3.94 -9.21 -22.71
C ASN A 377 3.20 -8.06 -23.40
N PRO A 378 3.12 -8.07 -24.74
CA PRO A 378 2.48 -7.00 -25.50
C PRO A 378 0.94 -6.96 -25.36
N ASP A 379 0.31 -8.03 -24.87
CA ASP A 379 -1.15 -8.09 -24.74
C ASP A 379 -1.64 -7.59 -23.38
N ASN A 380 -0.94 -7.93 -22.30
CA ASN A 380 -1.34 -7.54 -20.93
C ASN A 380 -0.36 -6.61 -20.23
N GLY A 381 0.78 -6.26 -20.84
CA GLY A 381 1.75 -5.32 -20.30
C GLY A 381 2.57 -5.81 -19.10
N MET A 382 2.48 -7.08 -18.71
CA MET A 382 3.37 -7.64 -17.67
C MET A 382 4.82 -7.56 -18.13
N LYS A 383 5.71 -7.09 -17.26
CA LYS A 383 7.13 -6.89 -17.58
C LYS A 383 8.01 -7.37 -16.43
N ILE A 384 9.12 -8.04 -16.76
CA ILE A 384 10.19 -8.37 -15.82
C ILE A 384 11.47 -7.69 -16.27
N SER A 385 12.07 -6.90 -15.40
CA SER A 385 13.37 -6.27 -15.60
C SER A 385 14.32 -6.51 -14.43
N ALA A 386 15.61 -6.26 -14.64
CA ALA A 386 16.61 -6.30 -13.58
C ALA A 386 16.30 -5.25 -12.51
N PHE A 387 16.50 -5.58 -11.24
CA PHE A 387 16.54 -4.60 -10.16
C PHE A 387 17.95 -4.00 -10.08
N LEU A 388 18.05 -2.69 -10.10
CA LEU A 388 19.32 -1.98 -9.99
C LEU A 388 19.63 -1.69 -8.53
N ASP A 389 20.51 -2.49 -7.95
CA ASP A 389 20.91 -2.36 -6.55
C ASP A 389 21.62 -1.03 -6.29
N ASN A 390 21.31 -0.43 -5.12
CA ASN A 390 21.89 0.85 -4.68
C ASN A 390 21.75 1.98 -5.72
N SER A 391 20.73 1.91 -6.59
CA SER A 391 20.42 3.00 -7.51
C SER A 391 19.75 4.17 -6.80
N ARG A 392 19.94 5.36 -7.36
CA ARG A 392 19.26 6.60 -6.96
C ARG A 392 18.73 7.31 -8.20
N CYS A 393 17.66 8.09 -8.03
CA CYS A 393 17.17 8.98 -9.08
C CYS A 393 18.08 10.22 -9.24
N CYS A 394 17.88 10.94 -10.34
CA CYS A 394 18.54 12.22 -10.58
C CYS A 394 18.21 13.24 -9.47
N ASN A 395 19.24 13.87 -8.93
CA ASN A 395 19.06 15.02 -8.05
C ASN A 395 19.06 16.31 -8.89
N VAL A 396 17.89 16.93 -9.06
CA VAL A 396 17.72 18.16 -9.86
C VAL A 396 18.47 19.37 -9.33
N LEU A 397 19.00 19.30 -8.10
CA LEU A 397 19.83 20.34 -7.51
C LEU A 397 21.34 20.11 -7.74
N ASP A 398 21.74 18.91 -8.20
CA ASP A 398 23.16 18.61 -8.52
C ASP A 398 23.41 18.82 -10.03
N GLU A 399 24.24 19.81 -10.34
CA GLU A 399 24.60 20.15 -11.73
C GLU A 399 25.29 18.98 -12.46
N ARG A 400 26.00 18.11 -11.77
CA ARG A 400 26.66 16.94 -12.38
C ARG A 400 25.63 15.92 -12.85
N ASP A 401 24.59 15.69 -12.05
CA ASP A 401 23.47 14.83 -12.41
C ASP A 401 22.76 15.38 -13.64
N LEU A 402 22.44 16.69 -13.65
CA LEU A 402 21.79 17.34 -14.78
C LEU A 402 22.60 17.22 -16.09
N LYS A 403 23.92 17.47 -16.02
CA LYS A 403 24.83 17.30 -17.18
C LYS A 403 24.83 15.86 -17.67
N SER A 404 24.87 14.90 -16.74
CA SER A 404 24.88 13.49 -17.06
C SER A 404 23.57 13.01 -17.69
N CYS A 405 22.43 13.45 -17.18
CA CYS A 405 21.11 13.17 -17.76
C CYS A 405 20.97 13.76 -19.18
N MET A 406 21.34 15.04 -19.38
CA MET A 406 21.28 15.67 -20.69
C MET A 406 22.25 15.02 -21.70
N LYS A 407 23.44 14.60 -21.25
CA LYS A 407 24.35 13.81 -22.09
C LYS A 407 23.74 12.45 -22.45
N LYS A 408 23.14 11.73 -21.50
CA LYS A 408 22.48 10.44 -21.77
C LYS A 408 21.37 10.57 -22.79
N LEU A 409 20.52 11.60 -22.69
CA LEU A 409 19.47 11.89 -23.69
C LEU A 409 20.06 12.19 -25.06
N ARG A 410 21.07 13.04 -25.13
CA ARG A 410 21.75 13.36 -26.39
C ARG A 410 22.35 12.12 -27.05
N ASP A 411 23.05 11.31 -26.27
CA ASP A 411 23.67 10.08 -26.78
C ASP A 411 22.61 9.10 -27.29
N PHE A 412 21.49 8.95 -26.58
CA PHE A 412 20.34 8.17 -27.03
C PHE A 412 19.74 8.70 -28.34
N HIS A 413 19.42 9.99 -28.42
CA HIS A 413 18.83 10.58 -29.61
C HIS A 413 19.75 10.50 -30.84
N ASN A 414 21.06 10.54 -30.62
CA ASN A 414 22.04 10.39 -31.71
C ASN A 414 22.06 9.00 -32.34
N LEU A 415 21.50 7.97 -31.69
CA LEU A 415 21.31 6.65 -32.28
C LEU A 415 20.29 6.64 -33.40
N LYS A 416 19.41 7.67 -33.48
CA LYS A 416 18.35 7.82 -34.49
C LYS A 416 17.47 6.57 -34.64
N LEU A 417 17.20 5.89 -33.53
CA LEU A 417 16.35 4.70 -33.49
C LEU A 417 14.92 5.03 -33.98
N LYS A 418 14.23 4.03 -34.51
CA LYS A 418 12.89 4.20 -35.09
C LYS A 418 11.96 3.09 -34.63
N VAL A 419 10.70 3.45 -34.43
CA VAL A 419 9.56 2.56 -34.17
C VAL A 419 8.43 2.93 -35.14
N ASN A 420 7.40 2.07 -35.25
CA ASN A 420 6.33 2.25 -36.24
C ASN A 420 5.22 3.21 -35.78
N HIS A 421 5.22 3.60 -34.52
CA HIS A 421 4.19 4.50 -33.95
C HIS A 421 4.77 5.87 -33.61
N LYS A 422 3.88 6.86 -33.51
CA LYS A 422 4.20 8.24 -33.18
C LYS A 422 3.59 8.61 -31.83
N PHE A 423 4.28 9.50 -31.11
CA PHE A 423 3.66 10.25 -30.03
C PHE A 423 3.35 11.67 -30.55
N ASP A 424 2.13 11.87 -31.03
CA ASP A 424 1.70 13.19 -31.48
C ASP A 424 1.17 14.01 -30.28
N ILE A 425 1.91 15.06 -29.89
CA ILE A 425 1.55 15.91 -28.74
C ILE A 425 0.19 16.57 -28.96
N TYR A 426 -0.14 16.99 -30.19
CA TYR A 426 -1.38 17.67 -30.50
C TYR A 426 -2.57 16.71 -30.36
N GLU A 427 -2.47 15.52 -30.93
CA GLU A 427 -3.48 14.47 -30.77
C GLU A 427 -3.66 14.06 -29.30
N LYS A 428 -2.57 14.01 -28.52
CA LYS A 428 -2.64 13.67 -27.10
C LYS A 428 -3.28 14.77 -26.24
N ILE A 429 -3.06 16.06 -26.56
CA ILE A 429 -3.76 17.19 -25.93
C ILE A 429 -5.27 17.06 -26.14
N ASP A 430 -5.70 16.82 -27.38
CA ASP A 430 -7.13 16.65 -27.71
C ASP A 430 -7.70 15.37 -27.09
N PHE A 431 -6.91 14.28 -27.05
CA PHE A 431 -7.31 13.03 -26.42
C PHE A 431 -7.58 13.19 -24.93
N TYR A 432 -6.64 13.77 -24.15
CA TYR A 432 -6.86 13.96 -22.71
C TYR A 432 -8.03 14.89 -22.42
N GLU A 433 -8.23 15.93 -23.23
CA GLU A 433 -9.40 16.80 -23.12
C GLU A 433 -10.70 16.05 -23.40
N SER A 434 -10.71 15.13 -24.37
CA SER A 434 -11.89 14.32 -24.71
C SER A 434 -12.32 13.36 -23.58
N LEU A 435 -11.43 13.08 -22.63
CA LEU A 435 -11.71 12.25 -21.45
C LEU A 435 -12.40 13.03 -20.32
N TRP A 436 -12.48 14.35 -20.43
CA TRP A 436 -13.10 15.17 -19.39
C TRP A 436 -14.62 15.03 -19.41
N THR A 437 -15.19 14.94 -18.22
CA THR A 437 -16.64 14.94 -18.02
C THR A 437 -17.21 16.34 -17.73
N GLU A 438 -16.33 17.27 -17.33
CA GLU A 438 -16.65 18.66 -17.01
C GLU A 438 -15.66 19.59 -17.69
N LYS A 439 -16.02 20.88 -17.83
CA LYS A 439 -15.10 21.91 -18.34
C LYS A 439 -13.90 22.08 -17.41
N SER A 440 -12.79 22.54 -17.99
CA SER A 440 -11.60 22.90 -17.21
C SER A 440 -11.92 23.92 -16.12
N ILE A 441 -11.27 23.77 -14.94
CA ILE A 441 -11.33 24.77 -13.87
C ILE A 441 -10.57 26.06 -14.21
N PHE A 442 -9.67 26.02 -15.20
CA PHE A 442 -8.93 27.21 -15.65
C PHE A 442 -9.82 28.08 -16.52
N GLN A 443 -10.13 29.29 -16.06
CA GLN A 443 -11.09 30.19 -16.70
C GLN A 443 -10.70 30.62 -18.14
N ASP A 444 -9.42 30.65 -18.42
CA ASP A 444 -8.86 31.07 -19.71
C ASP A 444 -8.31 29.90 -20.55
N TYR A 445 -8.78 28.68 -20.28
CA TYR A 445 -8.29 27.45 -20.92
C TYR A 445 -8.35 27.52 -22.45
N GLU A 446 -9.50 27.87 -23.03
CA GLU A 446 -9.71 27.92 -24.47
C GLU A 446 -8.71 28.91 -25.17
N GLN A 447 -8.50 30.07 -24.57
CA GLN A 447 -7.54 31.02 -25.08
C GLN A 447 -6.10 30.54 -24.96
N THR A 448 -5.77 29.90 -23.83
CA THR A 448 -4.44 29.32 -23.58
C THR A 448 -4.16 28.19 -24.56
N LYS A 449 -5.10 27.25 -24.75
CA LYS A 449 -5.01 26.20 -25.76
C LYS A 449 -4.76 26.75 -27.16
N LYS A 450 -5.60 27.70 -27.61
CA LYS A 450 -5.44 28.35 -28.92
C LYS A 450 -4.06 28.97 -29.10
N ASN A 451 -3.58 29.68 -28.10
CA ASN A 451 -2.28 30.33 -28.11
C ASN A 451 -1.14 29.31 -28.24
N VAL A 452 -1.14 28.27 -27.41
CA VAL A 452 -0.09 27.25 -27.38
C VAL A 452 -0.08 26.43 -28.67
N LEU A 453 -1.25 26.01 -29.17
CA LEU A 453 -1.34 25.31 -30.45
C LEU A 453 -0.86 26.18 -31.64
N GLY A 454 -0.99 27.49 -31.55
CA GLY A 454 -0.46 28.44 -32.56
C GLY A 454 1.05 28.41 -32.73
N LEU A 455 1.81 27.90 -31.75
CA LEU A 455 3.27 27.75 -31.85
C LEU A 455 3.69 26.69 -32.88
N LYS A 456 2.75 25.83 -33.32
CA LYS A 456 2.98 24.79 -34.33
C LYS A 456 3.65 25.33 -35.60
N ALA A 457 3.22 26.47 -36.09
CA ALA A 457 3.76 27.09 -37.31
C ALA A 457 5.28 27.34 -37.21
N PHE A 458 5.75 27.82 -36.06
CA PHE A 458 7.19 28.01 -35.82
C PHE A 458 7.93 26.67 -35.71
N ILE A 459 7.39 25.71 -34.98
CA ILE A 459 7.98 24.37 -34.84
C ILE A 459 8.16 23.72 -36.21
N ASP A 460 7.11 23.73 -37.05
CA ASP A 460 7.15 23.16 -38.40
C ASP A 460 8.20 23.88 -39.30
N SER A 461 8.37 25.19 -39.12
CA SER A 461 9.41 25.95 -39.86
C SER A 461 10.84 25.53 -39.47
N CYS A 462 11.03 24.96 -38.28
CA CYS A 462 12.30 24.45 -37.83
C CYS A 462 12.67 23.07 -38.43
N LYS A 463 11.75 22.44 -39.16
CA LYS A 463 11.92 21.12 -39.79
C LYS A 463 12.39 20.07 -38.77
N PRO A 464 11.56 19.71 -37.76
CA PRO A 464 11.95 18.79 -36.70
C PRO A 464 12.33 17.43 -37.29
N GLU A 465 13.40 16.82 -36.75
CA GLU A 465 13.80 15.46 -37.08
C GLU A 465 13.20 14.50 -36.05
N TYR A 466 12.36 13.58 -36.52
CA TYR A 466 11.72 12.59 -35.69
C TYR A 466 12.63 11.36 -35.51
N CYS A 467 12.82 10.97 -34.26
CA CYS A 467 13.45 9.71 -33.87
C CYS A 467 12.66 9.10 -32.70
N LEU A 468 13.04 7.89 -32.26
CA LEU A 468 12.52 7.36 -31.03
C LEU A 468 12.86 8.32 -29.88
N THR A 469 11.85 8.76 -29.17
CA THR A 469 11.90 9.75 -28.09
C THR A 469 11.21 9.15 -26.88
N HIS A 470 11.73 9.39 -25.68
CA HIS A 470 11.23 8.75 -24.45
C HIS A 470 9.86 9.29 -24.03
N ILE A 471 9.62 10.56 -24.25
CA ILE A 471 8.41 11.32 -23.88
C ILE A 471 8.26 11.57 -22.38
N ASP A 472 8.54 10.58 -21.55
CA ASP A 472 8.51 10.69 -20.09
C ASP A 472 9.94 10.75 -19.49
N ALA A 473 10.83 11.53 -20.13
CA ALA A 473 12.21 11.70 -19.70
C ALA A 473 12.33 12.62 -18.47
N VAL A 474 11.68 12.23 -17.37
CA VAL A 474 11.64 12.98 -16.12
C VAL A 474 12.79 12.58 -15.19
N PRO A 475 13.24 13.45 -14.26
CA PRO A 475 14.36 13.14 -13.36
C PRO A 475 14.26 11.81 -12.63
N ASP A 476 13.06 11.40 -12.22
CA ASP A 476 12.81 10.15 -11.49
C ASP A 476 13.06 8.90 -12.34
N ASN A 477 13.02 9.02 -13.67
CA ASN A 477 13.25 7.93 -14.60
C ASN A 477 14.74 7.76 -14.99
N PHE A 478 15.63 8.63 -14.48
CA PHE A 478 17.08 8.45 -14.61
C PHE A 478 17.64 7.81 -13.36
N LEU A 479 17.98 6.52 -13.45
CA LEU A 479 18.58 5.76 -12.35
C LEU A 479 20.09 5.74 -12.47
N PHE A 480 20.75 6.29 -11.47
CA PHE A 480 22.20 6.26 -11.30
C PHE A 480 22.58 5.05 -10.45
N SER A 481 23.45 4.21 -10.94
CA SER A 481 23.98 3.02 -10.24
C SER A 481 25.48 2.92 -10.43
N ILE A 482 26.14 2.15 -9.56
CA ILE A 482 27.57 1.84 -9.69
C ILE A 482 27.70 0.44 -10.28
N ASN A 483 28.34 0.30 -11.42
CA ASN A 483 28.57 -0.99 -12.04
C ASN A 483 29.68 -1.80 -11.33
N SER A 484 29.91 -3.05 -11.76
CA SER A 484 30.94 -3.94 -11.21
C SER A 484 32.36 -3.37 -11.25
N ASP A 485 32.63 -2.45 -12.17
CA ASP A 485 33.93 -1.78 -12.33
C ASP A 485 34.08 -0.51 -11.49
N GLY A 486 33.09 -0.20 -10.65
CA GLY A 486 33.06 0.98 -9.79
C GLY A 486 32.77 2.29 -10.54
N LYS A 487 32.26 2.21 -11.79
CA LYS A 487 31.88 3.38 -12.59
C LYS A 487 30.39 3.66 -12.44
N GLU A 488 30.05 4.93 -12.38
CA GLU A 488 28.64 5.37 -12.39
C GLU A 488 28.05 5.16 -13.79
N GLU A 489 26.91 4.49 -13.84
CA GLU A 489 26.09 4.26 -15.04
C GLU A 489 24.71 4.84 -14.84
N ILE A 490 24.08 5.29 -15.93
CA ILE A 490 22.73 5.84 -15.92
C ILE A 490 21.86 4.98 -16.82
N GLN A 491 20.75 4.50 -16.24
CA GLN A 491 19.71 3.81 -16.99
C GLN A 491 18.46 4.70 -17.04
N LEU A 492 17.85 4.78 -18.22
CA LEU A 492 16.59 5.50 -18.43
C LEU A 492 15.47 4.48 -18.48
N ILE A 493 14.58 4.53 -17.49
CA ILE A 493 13.52 3.54 -17.29
C ILE A 493 12.14 4.11 -17.66
N ASP A 494 11.13 3.23 -17.77
CA ASP A 494 9.72 3.56 -17.96
C ASP A 494 9.36 4.15 -19.33
N TRP A 495 9.51 3.33 -20.36
CA TRP A 495 9.34 3.66 -21.79
C TRP A 495 7.88 3.55 -22.28
N GLU A 496 6.89 3.59 -21.40
CA GLU A 496 5.49 3.28 -21.74
C GLU A 496 4.81 4.35 -22.63
N TYR A 497 5.40 5.57 -22.73
CA TYR A 497 4.93 6.65 -23.60
C TYR A 497 5.81 6.87 -24.82
N ALA A 498 6.92 6.16 -24.93
CA ALA A 498 7.90 6.40 -25.97
C ALA A 498 7.34 6.19 -27.38
N GLY A 499 7.81 6.98 -28.34
CA GLY A 499 7.36 6.92 -29.74
C GLY A 499 8.17 7.86 -30.63
N MET A 500 7.84 7.86 -31.93
CA MET A 500 8.50 8.77 -32.88
C MET A 500 8.08 10.22 -32.60
N GLN A 501 9.04 11.07 -32.22
CA GLN A 501 8.84 12.50 -31.96
C GLN A 501 10.14 13.29 -32.19
N ASP A 502 10.07 14.62 -32.19
CA ASP A 502 11.26 15.49 -32.12
C ASP A 502 11.97 15.30 -30.76
N SER A 503 13.23 14.90 -30.78
CA SER A 503 14.05 14.62 -29.60
C SER A 503 14.09 15.76 -28.57
N HIS A 504 13.83 17.00 -28.98
CA HIS A 504 13.81 18.16 -28.09
C HIS A 504 12.60 18.16 -27.14
N VAL A 505 11.61 17.31 -27.39
CA VAL A 505 10.48 17.12 -26.46
C VAL A 505 10.96 16.54 -25.14
N ASP A 506 11.91 15.61 -25.13
CA ASP A 506 12.46 15.04 -23.89
C ASP A 506 13.14 16.08 -22.99
N ILE A 507 13.76 17.10 -23.59
CA ILE A 507 14.33 18.23 -22.83
C ILE A 507 13.20 19.03 -22.17
N ALA A 508 12.14 19.32 -22.92
CA ALA A 508 10.99 20.05 -22.41
C ALA A 508 10.29 19.29 -21.27
N MET A 509 10.14 17.97 -21.41
CA MET A 509 9.56 17.10 -20.38
C MET A 509 10.38 17.11 -19.11
N PHE A 510 11.71 16.99 -19.21
CA PHE A 510 12.59 17.11 -18.05
C PHE A 510 12.42 18.45 -17.33
N CYS A 511 12.31 19.54 -18.09
CA CYS A 511 12.15 20.89 -17.53
C CYS A 511 10.84 21.05 -16.72
N ILE A 512 9.69 20.64 -17.29
CA ILE A 512 8.39 20.85 -16.66
C ILE A 512 8.19 19.98 -15.41
N TYR A 513 8.77 18.77 -15.41
CA TYR A 513 8.70 17.87 -14.25
C TYR A 513 9.58 18.36 -13.10
N SER A 514 10.72 18.96 -13.41
CA SER A 514 11.63 19.54 -12.42
C SER A 514 11.05 20.76 -11.70
N LEU A 515 9.92 21.28 -12.15
CA LEU A 515 9.21 22.43 -11.59
C LEU A 515 10.09 23.70 -11.51
N TYR A 516 10.97 23.90 -12.47
CA TYR A 516 11.83 25.08 -12.53
C TYR A 516 11.00 26.36 -12.70
N LYS A 517 11.30 27.37 -11.90
CA LYS A 517 10.57 28.64 -11.88
C LYS A 517 11.23 29.70 -12.77
N GLU A 518 12.55 29.61 -12.89
CA GLU A 518 13.34 30.60 -13.61
C GLU A 518 13.74 30.12 -15.01
N ARG A 519 13.63 31.01 -15.99
CA ARG A 519 14.07 30.71 -17.37
C ARG A 519 15.52 30.26 -17.44
N SER A 520 16.39 30.84 -16.61
CA SER A 520 17.83 30.51 -16.56
C SER A 520 18.11 29.04 -16.23
N GLU A 521 17.23 28.38 -15.48
CA GLU A 521 17.34 26.95 -15.13
C GLU A 521 17.09 26.09 -16.38
N ILE A 522 16.08 26.42 -17.17
CA ILE A 522 15.77 25.76 -18.44
C ILE A 522 16.86 26.03 -19.49
N ASP A 523 17.33 27.27 -19.59
CA ASP A 523 18.44 27.63 -20.50
C ASP A 523 19.69 26.82 -20.18
N ARG A 524 20.00 26.60 -18.91
CA ARG A 524 21.13 25.76 -18.48
C ARG A 524 20.99 24.30 -18.92
N LEU A 525 19.79 23.69 -18.81
CA LEU A 525 19.56 22.32 -19.31
C LEU A 525 19.74 22.23 -20.82
N ILE A 526 19.21 23.21 -21.55
CA ILE A 526 19.39 23.29 -23.00
C ILE A 526 20.89 23.35 -23.34
N ASP A 527 21.67 24.18 -22.62
CA ASP A 527 23.10 24.29 -22.84
C ASP A 527 23.84 22.99 -22.53
N PHE A 528 23.44 22.23 -21.49
CA PHE A 528 24.01 20.90 -21.20
C PHE A 528 23.71 19.90 -22.31
N TYR A 529 22.47 19.89 -22.83
CA TYR A 529 22.11 18.99 -23.91
C TYR A 529 22.92 19.29 -25.21
N PHE A 530 23.10 20.55 -25.56
CA PHE A 530 23.81 20.97 -26.77
C PHE A 530 25.31 21.20 -26.57
N ASP A 531 25.85 20.95 -25.38
CA ASP A 531 27.23 21.22 -25.04
C ASP A 531 27.65 22.68 -25.36
N GLY A 532 26.75 23.62 -24.98
CA GLY A 532 26.92 25.05 -25.22
C GLY A 532 26.74 25.54 -26.68
N LYS A 533 26.35 24.62 -27.59
CA LYS A 533 26.26 24.93 -29.04
C LYS A 533 24.80 25.02 -29.54
N CYS A 534 23.86 25.39 -28.68
CA CYS A 534 22.45 25.54 -29.06
C CYS A 534 22.24 26.75 -29.98
N THR A 535 21.63 26.52 -31.13
CA THR A 535 21.23 27.65 -32.01
C THR A 535 20.04 28.42 -31.41
N PRO A 536 19.90 29.72 -31.65
CA PRO A 536 18.73 30.50 -31.20
C PRO A 536 17.42 29.86 -31.65
N GLN A 537 17.36 29.36 -32.88
CA GLN A 537 16.16 28.68 -33.40
C GLN A 537 15.79 27.43 -32.63
N ASN A 538 16.78 26.57 -32.31
CA ASN A 538 16.52 25.35 -31.51
C ASN A 538 16.11 25.69 -30.08
N ARG A 539 16.71 26.72 -29.49
CA ARG A 539 16.35 27.17 -28.13
C ARG A 539 14.88 27.62 -28.10
N ILE A 540 14.46 28.44 -29.06
CA ILE A 540 13.05 28.91 -29.18
C ILE A 540 12.12 27.70 -29.42
N LYS A 541 12.53 26.76 -30.29
CA LYS A 541 11.75 25.51 -30.51
C LYS A 541 11.53 24.74 -29.22
N ILE A 542 12.53 24.64 -28.34
CA ILE A 542 12.38 23.97 -27.03
C ILE A 542 11.42 24.74 -26.13
N TYR A 543 11.46 26.09 -26.12
CA TYR A 543 10.46 26.85 -25.36
C TYR A 543 9.03 26.60 -25.86
N CYS A 544 8.84 26.44 -27.18
CA CYS A 544 7.55 26.04 -27.74
C CYS A 544 7.12 24.67 -27.21
N TYR A 545 8.05 23.70 -27.12
CA TYR A 545 7.76 22.38 -26.56
C TYR A 545 7.50 22.43 -25.05
N VAL A 546 8.17 23.29 -24.27
CA VAL A 546 7.86 23.49 -22.85
C VAL A 546 6.41 23.97 -22.69
N ALA A 547 5.94 24.87 -23.54
CA ALA A 547 4.55 25.33 -23.52
C ALA A 547 3.56 24.21 -23.89
N LEU A 548 3.85 23.42 -24.94
CA LEU A 548 3.01 22.31 -25.40
C LEU A 548 2.96 21.17 -24.36
N CYS A 549 4.10 20.77 -23.81
CA CYS A 549 4.17 19.74 -22.78
C CYS A 549 3.47 20.18 -21.48
N GLY A 550 3.62 21.45 -21.10
CA GLY A 550 2.88 22.03 -19.97
C GLY A 550 1.37 21.94 -20.17
N LEU A 551 0.86 22.26 -21.37
CA LEU A 551 -0.57 22.11 -21.68
C LEU A 551 -1.01 20.65 -21.68
N LEU A 552 -0.22 19.74 -22.27
CA LEU A 552 -0.49 18.31 -22.33
C LEU A 552 -0.68 17.72 -20.93
N TRP A 553 0.29 17.96 -20.05
CA TRP A 553 0.24 17.42 -18.69
C TRP A 553 -0.76 18.14 -17.77
N SER A 554 -1.05 19.42 -18.04
CA SER A 554 -2.18 20.11 -17.40
C SER A 554 -3.52 19.42 -17.75
N ASN A 555 -3.73 19.00 -19.00
CA ASN A 555 -4.93 18.29 -19.44
C ASN A 555 -5.02 16.91 -18.80
N TRP A 556 -3.91 16.20 -18.67
CA TRP A 556 -3.85 14.93 -17.96
C TRP A 556 -4.18 15.08 -16.46
N CYS A 557 -3.64 16.11 -15.80
CA CYS A 557 -3.97 16.42 -14.41
C CYS A 557 -5.46 16.73 -14.23
N GLU A 558 -6.05 17.50 -15.16
CA GLU A 558 -7.48 17.82 -15.15
C GLU A 558 -8.34 16.56 -15.27
N TYR A 559 -7.99 15.64 -16.18
CA TYR A 559 -8.66 14.33 -16.28
C TYR A 559 -8.57 13.55 -14.97
N LYS A 560 -7.39 13.44 -14.38
CA LYS A 560 -7.19 12.71 -13.11
C LYS A 560 -7.90 13.38 -11.93
N ARG A 561 -7.98 14.73 -11.90
CA ARG A 561 -8.74 15.49 -10.91
C ARG A 561 -10.22 15.11 -10.94
N GLN A 562 -10.80 14.98 -12.13
CA GLN A 562 -12.21 14.57 -12.30
C GLN A 562 -12.44 13.12 -11.83
N LEU A 563 -11.40 12.32 -11.74
CA LEU A 563 -11.41 10.99 -11.12
C LEU A 563 -11.09 11.00 -9.61
N GLY A 564 -11.01 12.21 -8.99
CA GLY A 564 -10.77 12.36 -7.55
C GLY A 564 -9.30 12.35 -7.13
N VAL A 565 -8.34 12.48 -8.07
CA VAL A 565 -6.91 12.54 -7.77
C VAL A 565 -6.43 13.98 -7.86
N GLU A 566 -5.94 14.56 -6.76
CA GLU A 566 -5.39 15.91 -6.72
C GLU A 566 -3.85 15.89 -6.77
N PHE A 567 -3.27 16.81 -7.56
CA PHE A 567 -1.82 16.93 -7.75
C PHE A 567 -1.25 18.22 -7.12
N GLY A 568 -2.04 18.95 -6.34
CA GLY A 568 -1.59 20.16 -5.63
C GLY A 568 -0.93 21.19 -6.55
N GLU A 569 0.28 21.64 -6.18
CA GLU A 569 1.03 22.66 -6.93
C GLU A 569 1.43 22.19 -8.34
N TYR A 570 1.63 20.88 -8.55
CA TYR A 570 2.08 20.33 -9.82
C TYR A 570 1.14 20.69 -10.99
N SER A 571 -0.16 20.47 -10.83
CA SER A 571 -1.14 20.79 -11.90
C SER A 571 -1.15 22.26 -12.27
N LEU A 572 -1.06 23.15 -11.27
CA LEU A 572 -0.97 24.58 -11.49
C LEU A 572 0.31 24.97 -12.24
N MET A 573 1.44 24.40 -11.88
CA MET A 573 2.72 24.66 -12.53
C MET A 573 2.73 24.21 -13.99
N GLN A 574 2.13 23.06 -14.33
CA GLN A 574 2.00 22.62 -15.72
C GLN A 574 1.22 23.64 -16.55
N TYR A 575 0.11 24.15 -16.05
CA TYR A 575 -0.66 25.20 -16.73
C TYR A 575 0.10 26.52 -16.82
N ARG A 576 0.92 26.86 -15.80
CA ARG A 576 1.80 28.03 -15.85
C ARG A 576 2.86 27.91 -16.95
N TYR A 577 3.50 26.74 -17.13
CA TYR A 577 4.44 26.50 -18.21
C TYR A 577 3.80 26.76 -19.59
N ALA A 578 2.56 26.29 -19.80
CA ALA A 578 1.83 26.53 -21.03
C ALA A 578 1.71 28.05 -21.34
N LYS A 579 1.38 28.87 -20.35
CA LYS A 579 1.17 30.32 -20.52
C LYS A 579 2.47 31.11 -20.60
N ASP A 580 3.39 30.84 -19.69
CA ASP A 580 4.60 31.65 -19.58
C ASP A 580 5.57 31.37 -20.72
N TYR A 581 5.71 30.08 -21.11
CA TYR A 581 6.57 29.75 -22.25
C TYR A 581 5.94 30.05 -23.61
N PHE A 582 4.62 30.10 -23.72
CA PHE A 582 3.99 30.73 -24.88
C PHE A 582 4.43 32.20 -25.07
N LYS A 583 4.43 32.99 -23.98
CA LYS A 583 4.85 34.40 -24.03
C LYS A 583 6.33 34.52 -24.42
N ILE A 584 7.19 33.78 -23.69
CA ILE A 584 8.64 33.77 -23.94
C ILE A 584 8.95 33.36 -25.38
N ALA A 585 8.36 32.26 -25.86
CA ALA A 585 8.58 31.78 -27.23
C ALA A 585 8.13 32.83 -28.26
N THR A 586 6.95 33.44 -28.08
CA THR A 586 6.42 34.46 -29.00
C THR A 586 7.32 35.69 -29.05
N GLU A 587 7.84 36.15 -27.92
CA GLU A 587 8.77 37.29 -27.86
C GLU A 587 10.09 36.98 -28.57
N GLU A 588 10.66 35.79 -28.35
CA GLU A 588 11.92 35.37 -28.95
C GLU A 588 11.76 35.11 -30.47
N ILE A 589 10.61 34.58 -30.91
CA ILE A 589 10.29 34.46 -32.36
C ILE A 589 10.31 35.82 -33.02
N LYS A 590 9.61 36.85 -32.47
CA LYS A 590 9.62 38.20 -32.96
C LYS A 590 11.03 38.80 -33.06
N LYS A 591 11.85 38.62 -32.03
CA LYS A 591 13.25 39.06 -32.01
C LYS A 591 14.09 38.37 -33.10
N LEU A 592 13.84 37.06 -33.36
CA LEU A 592 14.53 36.32 -34.39
C LEU A 592 14.15 36.80 -35.81
N GLU A 593 12.87 37.12 -36.04
CA GLU A 593 12.37 37.66 -37.31
C GLU A 593 12.92 39.07 -37.61
N LEU A 594 13.05 39.91 -36.58
CA LEU A 594 13.62 41.25 -36.72
C LEU A 594 15.14 41.26 -37.04
N LYS A 595 15.84 40.12 -36.81
CA LYS A 595 17.27 39.97 -37.11
C LYS A 595 17.55 39.38 -38.48
N LYS A 596 16.53 38.85 -39.16
CA LYS A 596 16.59 38.37 -40.54
C LYS A 596 16.27 39.52 -41.52
#